data_b23c53f471081d377b42bb7180b4a038
#
_entry.id   b23c53f471081d377b42bb7180b4a038
#
_cell.length_a   1.000
_cell.length_b   1.000
_cell.length_c   1.000
_cell.angle_alpha   90.00
_cell.angle_beta   90.00
_cell.angle_gamma   90.00
#
_symmetry.space_group_name_H-M   'P 1'
#
loop_
_entity.id
_entity.type
_entity.pdbx_description
1 polymer ?
#
loop_
_entity_poly.entity_id
_entity_poly.type
_entity_poly.pdbx_seq_one_letter_code
_entity_poly.pdbx_strand_id
1 'polypeptide(L)'
;LKQSGSRYMGLCPFHNEVTSPFSADPDQNLYYCCGCGAGVAVFKFVQELEGVGFLESVRILAERYGIPLPEEDGTPEAANERESILHALRFAARFFYRQLTQTDRGRRALDYLRRRGFAPQTIKRFGLGFAPNEWDALLTAAQEEQLDPETLEKAGLVIERNDGSGHYDRYRGRIIFPIFSHIGKVLAFAGRILDPDDERDQPKYINSPETEVYHKKEVLYGLHQAKQAIR
;
A
#
# COMPACT_ATOMS: atom_id res chain seq x y z
N LEU A 1 -4.59 23.56 -12.40
CA LEU A 1 -5.53 24.23 -13.31
C LEU A 1 -5.77 25.68 -12.86
N LYS A 2 -5.95 26.61 -13.82
CA LYS A 2 -6.32 28.00 -13.58
C LYS A 2 -7.76 28.20 -14.01
N GLN A 3 -8.53 28.93 -13.24
CA GLN A 3 -9.92 29.25 -13.60
C GLN A 3 -9.93 30.27 -14.75
N SER A 4 -10.77 30.00 -15.75
CA SER A 4 -11.02 30.88 -16.91
C SER A 4 -12.53 30.87 -17.20
N GLY A 5 -13.24 31.88 -16.70
CA GLY A 5 -14.70 31.89 -16.71
C GLY A 5 -15.29 30.78 -15.83
N SER A 6 -16.24 30.01 -16.37
CA SER A 6 -16.83 28.83 -15.71
C SER A 6 -15.96 27.57 -15.78
N ARG A 7 -14.84 27.59 -16.52
CA ARG A 7 -13.98 26.43 -16.76
C ARG A 7 -12.62 26.55 -16.08
N TYR A 8 -11.97 25.41 -15.91
CA TYR A 8 -10.58 25.33 -15.45
C TYR A 8 -9.68 24.89 -16.59
N MET A 9 -8.58 25.62 -16.82
CA MET A 9 -7.62 25.38 -17.90
C MET A 9 -6.25 25.00 -17.35
N GLY A 10 -5.50 24.14 -18.04
CA GLY A 10 -4.16 23.75 -17.64
C GLY A 10 -3.47 22.82 -18.61
N LEU A 11 -2.31 22.27 -18.17
CA LEU A 11 -1.60 21.25 -18.93
C LEU A 11 -2.35 19.93 -18.87
N CYS A 12 -2.32 19.20 -19.97
CA CYS A 12 -2.95 17.89 -20.06
C CYS A 12 -2.13 16.84 -19.28
N PRO A 13 -2.74 16.00 -18.43
CA PRO A 13 -2.01 14.95 -17.75
C PRO A 13 -1.72 13.73 -18.63
N PHE A 14 -2.28 13.64 -19.83
CA PHE A 14 -2.20 12.46 -20.70
C PHE A 14 -1.15 12.55 -21.80
N HIS A 15 -0.59 13.75 -22.07
CA HIS A 15 0.49 13.92 -23.04
C HIS A 15 1.36 15.13 -22.67
N ASN A 16 2.60 15.11 -23.14
CA ASN A 16 3.55 16.19 -22.90
C ASN A 16 3.32 17.35 -23.89
N GLU A 17 3.07 18.54 -23.34
CA GLU A 17 2.98 19.77 -24.12
C GLU A 17 3.25 21.03 -23.27
N VAL A 18 3.47 22.16 -23.96
CA VAL A 18 3.86 23.44 -23.36
C VAL A 18 2.68 24.42 -23.30
N THR A 19 1.66 24.20 -24.11
CA THR A 19 0.42 25.00 -24.15
C THR A 19 -0.64 24.34 -23.25
N SER A 20 -1.62 25.10 -22.78
CA SER A 20 -2.66 24.62 -21.85
C SER A 20 -3.98 24.27 -22.55
N PRO A 21 -4.04 23.23 -23.42
CA PRO A 21 -5.24 22.86 -24.16
C PRO A 21 -6.23 22.01 -23.36
N PHE A 22 -5.88 21.64 -22.11
CA PHE A 22 -6.76 20.88 -21.25
C PHE A 22 -7.75 21.81 -20.56
N SER A 23 -9.03 21.48 -20.66
CA SER A 23 -10.12 22.19 -20.00
C SER A 23 -10.99 21.23 -19.18
N ALA A 24 -11.42 21.64 -18.00
CA ALA A 24 -12.41 20.95 -17.19
C ALA A 24 -13.59 21.89 -16.92
N ASP A 25 -14.79 21.40 -17.18
CA ASP A 25 -16.05 22.09 -16.99
C ASP A 25 -16.80 21.45 -15.79
N PRO A 26 -16.84 22.09 -14.63
CA PRO A 26 -17.47 21.52 -13.45
C PRO A 26 -19.00 21.46 -13.58
N ASP A 27 -19.62 22.36 -14.34
CA ASP A 27 -21.08 22.39 -14.50
C ASP A 27 -21.58 21.23 -15.36
N GLN A 28 -20.76 20.81 -16.33
CA GLN A 28 -21.07 19.68 -17.19
C GLN A 28 -20.42 18.36 -16.72
N ASN A 29 -19.55 18.37 -15.72
CA ASN A 29 -18.74 17.22 -15.26
C ASN A 29 -17.93 16.58 -16.39
N LEU A 30 -17.40 17.41 -17.29
CA LEU A 30 -16.63 16.97 -18.46
C LEU A 30 -15.24 17.59 -18.47
N TYR A 31 -14.31 16.88 -19.06
CA TYR A 31 -13.00 17.44 -19.42
C TYR A 31 -12.75 17.22 -20.93
N TYR A 32 -11.91 18.06 -21.50
CA TYR A 32 -11.47 17.93 -22.89
C TYR A 32 -10.07 18.49 -23.08
N CYS A 33 -9.26 17.82 -23.87
CA CYS A 33 -7.95 18.27 -24.30
C CYS A 33 -7.92 18.45 -25.83
N CYS A 34 -7.73 19.68 -26.30
CA CYS A 34 -7.65 19.97 -27.73
C CYS A 34 -6.38 19.39 -28.38
N GLY A 35 -5.31 19.07 -27.61
CA GLY A 35 -4.03 18.55 -28.12
C GLY A 35 -4.12 17.07 -28.47
N CYS A 36 -4.56 16.22 -27.53
CA CYS A 36 -4.63 14.78 -27.75
C CYS A 36 -6.04 14.22 -27.99
N GLY A 37 -7.07 15.06 -27.93
CA GLY A 37 -8.47 14.64 -28.09
C GLY A 37 -9.03 13.88 -26.88
N ALA A 38 -8.27 13.69 -25.82
CA ALA A 38 -8.76 13.07 -24.59
C ALA A 38 -9.87 13.93 -23.97
N GLY A 39 -11.01 13.34 -23.74
CA GLY A 39 -12.14 14.07 -23.16
C GLY A 39 -13.30 13.13 -22.94
N VAL A 40 -14.00 13.25 -21.84
CA VAL A 40 -15.31 12.67 -21.49
C VAL A 40 -15.57 12.93 -19.99
N ALA A 41 -16.41 12.12 -19.34
CA ALA A 41 -16.78 12.20 -17.94
C ALA A 41 -15.65 11.76 -16.96
N VAL A 42 -15.81 12.09 -15.69
CA VAL A 42 -14.83 11.88 -14.61
C VAL A 42 -14.30 10.44 -14.49
N PHE A 43 -15.14 9.44 -14.73
CA PHE A 43 -14.70 8.02 -14.66
C PHE A 43 -13.64 7.72 -15.71
N LYS A 44 -13.82 8.20 -16.95
CA LYS A 44 -12.82 8.01 -18.00
C LYS A 44 -11.53 8.74 -17.71
N PHE A 45 -11.61 9.93 -17.11
CA PHE A 45 -10.44 10.66 -16.61
C PHE A 45 -9.63 9.81 -15.63
N VAL A 46 -10.29 9.21 -14.62
CA VAL A 46 -9.62 8.36 -13.63
C VAL A 46 -9.06 7.09 -14.25
N GLN A 47 -9.80 6.45 -15.18
CA GLN A 47 -9.30 5.28 -15.90
C GLN A 47 -7.99 5.57 -16.63
N GLU A 48 -7.93 6.66 -17.37
CA GLU A 48 -6.73 7.07 -18.12
C GLU A 48 -5.62 7.57 -17.19
N LEU A 49 -5.97 8.31 -16.15
CA LEU A 49 -5.03 8.87 -15.19
C LEU A 49 -4.41 7.77 -14.32
N GLU A 50 -5.17 6.78 -13.90
CA GLU A 50 -4.72 5.72 -12.99
C GLU A 50 -4.34 4.43 -13.74
N GLY A 51 -4.70 4.31 -15.04
CA GLY A 51 -4.46 3.11 -15.83
C GLY A 51 -5.30 1.93 -15.37
N VAL A 52 -6.55 2.17 -14.98
CA VAL A 52 -7.45 1.17 -14.37
C VAL A 52 -8.72 0.95 -15.19
N GLY A 53 -9.43 -0.15 -14.95
CA GLY A 53 -10.73 -0.42 -15.55
C GLY A 53 -11.85 0.47 -15.00
N PHE A 54 -13.05 0.38 -15.61
CA PHE A 54 -14.19 1.20 -15.21
C PHE A 54 -14.60 0.96 -13.75
N LEU A 55 -14.78 -0.29 -13.33
CA LEU A 55 -15.19 -0.62 -11.95
C LEU A 55 -14.19 -0.10 -10.91
N GLU A 56 -12.91 -0.23 -11.19
CA GLU A 56 -11.88 0.29 -10.30
C GLU A 56 -11.86 1.83 -10.26
N SER A 57 -12.15 2.51 -11.37
CA SER A 57 -12.30 3.96 -11.38
C SER A 57 -13.49 4.42 -10.52
N VAL A 58 -14.57 3.65 -10.51
CA VAL A 58 -15.73 3.89 -9.63
C VAL A 58 -15.33 3.72 -8.16
N ARG A 59 -14.59 2.67 -7.81
CA ARG A 59 -14.09 2.43 -6.44
C ARG A 59 -13.17 3.55 -5.96
N ILE A 60 -12.23 3.97 -6.78
CA ILE A 60 -11.30 5.08 -6.46
C ILE A 60 -12.07 6.37 -6.17
N LEU A 61 -13.05 6.70 -6.99
CA LEU A 61 -13.85 7.92 -6.79
C LEU A 61 -14.74 7.80 -5.56
N ALA A 62 -15.41 6.67 -5.38
CA ALA A 62 -16.25 6.43 -4.22
C ALA A 62 -15.46 6.55 -2.90
N GLU A 63 -14.28 5.94 -2.81
CA GLU A 63 -13.40 6.05 -1.65
C GLU A 63 -12.96 7.50 -1.42
N ARG A 64 -12.59 8.21 -2.49
CA ARG A 64 -12.13 9.61 -2.40
C ARG A 64 -13.20 10.56 -1.88
N TYR A 65 -14.45 10.30 -2.20
CA TYR A 65 -15.58 11.15 -1.82
C TYR A 65 -16.44 10.57 -0.69
N GLY A 66 -16.01 9.45 -0.08
CA GLY A 66 -16.74 8.80 1.02
C GLY A 66 -18.13 8.27 0.61
N ILE A 67 -18.28 7.88 -0.67
CA ILE A 67 -19.54 7.33 -1.18
C ILE A 67 -19.52 5.81 -0.97
N PRO A 68 -20.43 5.24 -0.17
CA PRO A 68 -20.53 3.80 -0.03
C PRO A 68 -20.96 3.17 -1.37
N LEU A 69 -20.18 2.21 -1.85
CA LEU A 69 -20.56 1.41 -3.02
C LEU A 69 -21.31 0.15 -2.54
N PRO A 70 -22.33 -0.30 -3.28
CA PRO A 70 -22.87 -1.64 -3.08
C PRO A 70 -21.73 -2.66 -3.31
N GLU A 71 -21.53 -3.57 -2.40
CA GLU A 71 -20.55 -4.63 -2.58
C GLU A 71 -21.10 -5.66 -3.55
N GLU A 72 -20.34 -5.95 -4.60
CA GLU A 72 -20.78 -6.88 -5.64
C GLU A 72 -20.86 -8.34 -5.17
N ASP A 73 -20.20 -8.75 -4.07
CA ASP A 73 -20.23 -10.16 -3.58
C ASP A 73 -19.83 -10.31 -2.09
N GLY A 74 -20.17 -9.40 -1.20
CA GLY A 74 -19.84 -9.52 0.21
C GLY A 74 -20.98 -9.15 1.17
N THR A 75 -21.10 -9.86 2.29
CA THR A 75 -21.96 -9.44 3.40
C THR A 75 -21.32 -8.20 4.08
N PRO A 76 -22.10 -7.39 4.82
CA PRO A 76 -21.55 -6.29 5.62
C PRO A 76 -20.44 -6.74 6.57
N GLU A 77 -20.50 -8.00 7.05
CA GLU A 77 -19.47 -8.60 7.90
C GLU A 77 -18.15 -8.81 7.15
N ALA A 78 -18.18 -9.29 5.91
CA ALA A 78 -16.98 -9.46 5.07
C ALA A 78 -16.32 -8.11 4.73
N ALA A 79 -17.13 -7.07 4.48
CA ALA A 79 -16.62 -5.71 4.28
C ALA A 79 -15.89 -5.18 5.50
N ASN A 80 -16.49 -5.33 6.67
CA ASN A 80 -15.91 -4.92 7.94
C ASN A 80 -14.62 -5.70 8.24
N GLU A 81 -14.59 -7.01 7.95
CA GLU A 81 -13.41 -7.85 8.11
C GLU A 81 -12.26 -7.39 7.21
N ARG A 82 -12.55 -7.16 5.93
CA ARG A 82 -11.57 -6.62 4.97
C ARG A 82 -10.99 -5.27 5.41
N GLU A 83 -11.83 -4.37 5.94
CA GLU A 83 -11.36 -3.08 6.46
C GLU A 83 -10.49 -3.25 7.69
N SER A 84 -10.85 -4.15 8.60
CA SER A 84 -10.07 -4.49 9.79
C SER A 84 -8.69 -5.05 9.42
N ILE A 85 -8.61 -5.95 8.44
CA ILE A 85 -7.35 -6.47 7.90
C ILE A 85 -6.49 -5.34 7.32
N LEU A 86 -7.06 -4.45 6.50
CA LEU A 86 -6.34 -3.31 5.94
C LEU A 86 -5.86 -2.33 7.03
N HIS A 87 -6.63 -2.15 8.09
CA HIS A 87 -6.23 -1.35 9.25
C HIS A 87 -5.02 -1.97 9.97
N ALA A 88 -5.05 -3.28 10.23
CA ALA A 88 -3.94 -4.02 10.83
C ALA A 88 -2.66 -3.95 9.98
N LEU A 89 -2.77 -4.10 8.65
CA LEU A 89 -1.64 -3.98 7.73
C LEU A 89 -1.04 -2.57 7.72
N ARG A 90 -1.87 -1.53 7.77
CA ARG A 90 -1.42 -0.14 7.86
C ARG A 90 -0.72 0.15 9.20
N PHE A 91 -1.24 -0.38 10.29
CA PHE A 91 -0.60 -0.31 11.61
C PHE A 91 0.78 -0.98 11.56
N ALA A 92 0.86 -2.23 11.08
CA ALA A 92 2.11 -2.99 10.98
C ALA A 92 3.16 -2.26 10.12
N ALA A 93 2.77 -1.66 8.99
CA ALA A 93 3.67 -0.87 8.16
C ALA A 93 4.28 0.31 8.92
N ARG A 94 3.46 1.04 9.70
CA ARG A 94 3.94 2.15 10.54
C ARG A 94 4.84 1.65 11.65
N PHE A 95 4.49 0.54 12.29
CA PHE A 95 5.31 -0.09 13.33
C PHE A 95 6.69 -0.46 12.80
N PHE A 96 6.77 -1.25 11.72
CA PHE A 96 8.05 -1.67 11.14
C PHE A 96 8.90 -0.49 10.63
N TYR A 97 8.27 0.53 10.04
CA TYR A 97 8.97 1.74 9.62
C TYR A 97 9.57 2.48 10.82
N ARG A 98 8.83 2.64 11.92
CA ARG A 98 9.34 3.24 13.18
C ARG A 98 10.48 2.42 13.75
N GLN A 99 10.35 1.09 13.78
CA GLN A 99 11.42 0.20 14.26
C GLN A 99 12.72 0.39 13.47
N LEU A 100 12.64 0.53 12.14
CA LEU A 100 13.80 0.77 11.29
C LEU A 100 14.44 2.14 11.50
N THR A 101 13.62 3.20 11.63
CA THR A 101 14.09 4.59 11.49
C THR A 101 14.25 5.35 12.80
N GLN A 102 13.60 4.90 13.87
CA GLN A 102 13.47 5.64 15.12
C GLN A 102 13.93 4.86 16.37
N THR A 103 14.39 3.61 16.22
CA THR A 103 14.84 2.81 17.36
C THR A 103 16.28 2.31 17.17
N ASP A 104 16.97 2.07 18.29
CA ASP A 104 18.31 1.46 18.26
C ASP A 104 18.28 0.02 17.72
N ARG A 105 17.17 -0.70 17.90
CA ARG A 105 16.96 -2.05 17.35
C ARG A 105 17.06 -2.08 15.83
N GLY A 106 16.58 -1.03 15.15
CA GLY A 106 16.64 -0.91 13.69
C GLY A 106 17.99 -0.46 13.13
N ARG A 107 18.94 -0.01 13.96
CA ARG A 107 20.21 0.58 13.48
C ARG A 107 21.00 -0.34 12.55
N ARG A 108 21.18 -1.62 12.93
CA ARG A 108 21.87 -2.60 12.08
C ARG A 108 21.19 -2.81 10.71
N ALA A 109 19.85 -2.87 10.70
CA ALA A 109 19.07 -3.00 9.47
C ALA A 109 19.19 -1.75 8.59
N LEU A 110 19.14 -0.56 9.18
CA LEU A 110 19.31 0.70 8.46
C LEU A 110 20.72 0.81 7.85
N ASP A 111 21.76 0.44 8.59
CA ASP A 111 23.15 0.43 8.10
C ASP A 111 23.35 -0.62 7.00
N TYR A 112 22.70 -1.77 7.11
CA TYR A 112 22.68 -2.76 6.04
C TYR A 112 22.05 -2.19 4.76
N LEU A 113 20.90 -1.54 4.83
CA LEU A 113 20.24 -0.92 3.69
C LEU A 113 21.12 0.18 3.06
N ARG A 114 21.76 1.03 3.88
CA ARG A 114 22.70 2.05 3.41
C ARG A 114 23.88 1.45 2.65
N ARG A 115 24.51 0.41 3.19
CA ARG A 115 25.61 -0.31 2.51
C ARG A 115 25.17 -0.93 1.19
N ARG A 116 23.89 -1.32 1.08
CA ARG A 116 23.28 -1.83 -0.15
C ARG A 116 22.87 -0.74 -1.13
N GLY A 117 23.17 0.52 -0.85
CA GLY A 117 22.89 1.65 -1.73
C GLY A 117 21.48 2.24 -1.65
N PHE A 118 20.68 1.85 -0.63
CA PHE A 118 19.36 2.44 -0.44
C PHE A 118 19.47 3.86 0.12
N ALA A 119 19.09 4.86 -0.68
CA ALA A 119 18.99 6.24 -0.21
C ALA A 119 17.84 6.42 0.81
N PRO A 120 17.94 7.40 1.74
CA PRO A 120 16.86 7.68 2.70
C PRO A 120 15.50 7.93 2.03
N GLN A 121 15.50 8.60 0.88
CA GLN A 121 14.29 8.86 0.10
C GLN A 121 13.65 7.56 -0.41
N THR A 122 14.48 6.58 -0.83
CA THR A 122 14.00 5.26 -1.27
C THR A 122 13.39 4.51 -0.10
N ILE A 123 14.05 4.49 1.07
CA ILE A 123 13.54 3.86 2.29
C ILE A 123 12.16 4.44 2.64
N LYS A 124 12.03 5.77 2.62
CA LYS A 124 10.77 6.46 2.89
C LYS A 124 9.70 6.17 1.82
N ARG A 125 10.08 6.28 0.53
CA ARG A 125 9.15 6.09 -0.61
C ARG A 125 8.55 4.68 -0.66
N PHE A 126 9.36 3.67 -0.34
CA PHE A 126 8.94 2.27 -0.31
C PHE A 126 8.45 1.82 1.06
N GLY A 127 8.49 2.69 2.09
CA GLY A 127 8.05 2.37 3.44
C GLY A 127 8.82 1.20 4.07
N LEU A 128 10.13 1.04 3.73
CA LEU A 128 10.92 -0.08 4.23
C LEU A 128 10.95 -0.06 5.75
N GLY A 129 10.88 -1.24 6.37
CA GLY A 129 10.80 -1.40 7.81
C GLY A 129 11.77 -2.44 8.36
N PHE A 130 11.72 -2.62 9.66
CA PHE A 130 12.43 -3.66 10.38
C PHE A 130 11.50 -4.35 11.39
N ALA A 131 11.47 -5.66 11.39
CA ALA A 131 10.83 -6.47 12.41
C ALA A 131 11.89 -6.87 13.44
N PRO A 132 11.76 -6.46 14.72
CA PRO A 132 12.67 -6.85 15.78
C PRO A 132 12.78 -8.37 15.91
N ASN A 133 13.92 -8.86 16.44
CA ASN A 133 14.11 -10.30 16.67
C ASN A 133 13.49 -10.72 18.02
N GLU A 134 12.20 -10.46 18.17
CA GLU A 134 11.38 -10.78 19.35
C GLU A 134 10.15 -11.57 18.90
N TRP A 135 9.60 -12.37 19.81
CA TRP A 135 8.50 -13.26 19.48
C TRP A 135 7.13 -12.57 19.38
N ASP A 136 6.98 -11.38 19.99
CA ASP A 136 5.70 -10.71 20.21
C ASP A 136 5.78 -9.17 20.15
N ALA A 137 6.83 -8.61 19.52
CA ALA A 137 7.04 -7.16 19.45
C ALA A 137 5.89 -6.44 18.73
N LEU A 138 5.43 -6.97 17.59
CA LEU A 138 4.29 -6.42 16.85
C LEU A 138 2.99 -6.70 17.60
N LEU A 139 2.82 -7.92 18.12
CA LEU A 139 1.63 -8.34 18.85
C LEU A 139 1.40 -7.45 20.09
N THR A 140 2.44 -7.20 20.87
CA THR A 140 2.38 -6.31 22.04
C THR A 140 2.00 -4.88 21.64
N ALA A 141 2.63 -4.34 20.62
CA ALA A 141 2.31 -3.00 20.13
C ALA A 141 0.87 -2.91 19.54
N ALA A 142 0.36 -4.00 18.96
CA ALA A 142 -0.99 -4.07 18.44
C ALA A 142 -2.05 -4.09 19.56
N GLN A 143 -1.75 -4.71 20.69
CA GLN A 143 -2.62 -4.69 21.88
C GLN A 143 -2.81 -3.28 22.44
N GLU A 144 -1.79 -2.43 22.41
CA GLU A 144 -1.90 -1.03 22.82
C GLU A 144 -2.87 -0.23 21.93
N GLU A 145 -2.97 -0.61 20.65
CA GLU A 145 -3.91 -0.03 19.66
C GLU A 145 -5.26 -0.80 19.59
N GLN A 146 -5.49 -1.72 20.52
CA GLN A 146 -6.72 -2.54 20.62
C GLN A 146 -7.00 -3.38 19.36
N LEU A 147 -5.96 -3.78 18.62
CA LEU A 147 -6.07 -4.69 17.49
C LEU A 147 -6.16 -6.13 17.98
N ASP A 148 -7.16 -6.83 17.50
CA ASP A 148 -7.43 -8.21 17.84
C ASP A 148 -6.39 -9.16 17.21
N PRO A 149 -5.86 -10.16 17.95
CA PRO A 149 -4.91 -11.14 17.45
C PRO A 149 -5.42 -11.96 16.26
N GLU A 150 -6.72 -12.28 16.21
CA GLU A 150 -7.32 -13.01 15.09
C GLU A 150 -7.28 -12.16 13.80
N THR A 151 -7.54 -10.86 13.91
CA THR A 151 -7.40 -9.92 12.79
C THR A 151 -5.95 -9.84 12.31
N LEU A 152 -4.97 -9.84 13.22
CA LEU A 152 -3.54 -9.87 12.87
C LEU A 152 -3.16 -11.18 12.17
N GLU A 153 -3.74 -12.30 12.57
CA GLU A 153 -3.52 -13.60 11.92
C GLU A 153 -4.11 -13.62 10.51
N LYS A 154 -5.36 -13.17 10.34
CA LYS A 154 -6.01 -13.03 9.03
C LYS A 154 -5.24 -12.07 8.10
N ALA A 155 -4.59 -11.06 8.66
CA ALA A 155 -3.67 -10.18 7.93
C ALA A 155 -2.30 -10.83 7.61
N GLY A 156 -2.04 -12.05 8.09
CA GLY A 156 -0.77 -12.76 7.91
C GLY A 156 0.40 -12.13 8.66
N LEU A 157 0.15 -11.44 9.76
CA LEU A 157 1.15 -10.72 10.58
C LEU A 157 1.64 -11.56 11.76
N VAL A 158 0.79 -12.39 12.29
CA VAL A 158 1.10 -13.32 13.39
C VAL A 158 0.74 -14.75 13.00
N ILE A 159 1.15 -15.72 13.81
CA ILE A 159 0.90 -17.14 13.62
C ILE A 159 0.42 -17.69 14.96
N GLU A 160 -0.67 -18.45 14.95
CA GLU A 160 -1.14 -19.18 16.11
C GLU A 160 -0.15 -20.29 16.50
N ARG A 161 0.08 -20.48 17.80
CA ARG A 161 0.93 -21.54 18.32
C ARG A 161 0.21 -22.88 18.22
N ASN A 162 0.95 -23.93 17.86
CA ASN A 162 0.39 -25.28 17.68
C ASN A 162 -0.27 -25.85 18.94
N ASP A 163 0.07 -25.34 20.12
CA ASP A 163 -0.47 -25.74 21.41
C ASP A 163 -1.66 -24.90 21.87
N GLY A 164 -2.11 -23.93 21.02
CA GLY A 164 -3.20 -23.02 21.34
C GLY A 164 -2.87 -21.97 22.41
N SER A 165 -1.59 -21.81 22.79
CA SER A 165 -1.18 -20.87 23.85
C SER A 165 -1.14 -19.41 23.41
N GLY A 166 -1.68 -19.07 22.24
CA GLY A 166 -1.74 -17.73 21.67
C GLY A 166 -0.93 -17.59 20.37
N HIS A 167 -0.50 -16.39 20.06
CA HIS A 167 0.14 -16.04 18.80
C HIS A 167 1.59 -15.59 18.98
N TYR A 168 2.32 -15.55 17.87
CA TYR A 168 3.66 -14.97 17.80
C TYR A 168 3.86 -14.26 16.45
N ASP A 169 4.78 -13.29 16.42
CA ASP A 169 5.07 -12.49 15.22
C ASP A 169 5.60 -13.37 14.08
N ARG A 170 5.00 -13.25 12.89
CA ARG A 170 5.47 -13.93 11.69
C ARG A 170 6.85 -13.45 11.25
N TYR A 171 7.11 -12.15 11.36
CA TYR A 171 8.36 -11.52 10.94
C TYR A 171 9.20 -11.20 12.17
N ARG A 172 10.39 -11.80 12.24
CA ARG A 172 11.36 -11.59 13.32
C ARG A 172 12.77 -11.46 12.74
N GLY A 173 13.56 -10.48 13.20
CA GLY A 173 14.93 -10.26 12.74
C GLY A 173 15.02 -9.93 11.24
N ARG A 174 14.00 -9.29 10.64
CA ARG A 174 13.90 -9.13 9.18
C ARG A 174 13.73 -7.68 8.76
N ILE A 175 14.39 -7.34 7.64
CA ILE A 175 14.06 -6.15 6.87
C ILE A 175 12.72 -6.40 6.19
N ILE A 176 11.81 -5.44 6.31
CA ILE A 176 10.44 -5.54 5.82
C ILE A 176 10.25 -4.65 4.59
N PHE A 177 9.65 -5.24 3.57
CA PHE A 177 9.27 -4.62 2.30
C PHE A 177 7.75 -4.65 2.19
N PRO A 178 7.05 -3.52 2.43
CA PRO A 178 5.62 -3.48 2.25
C PRO A 178 5.24 -3.67 0.78
N ILE A 179 4.20 -4.44 0.54
CA ILE A 179 3.62 -4.68 -0.79
C ILE A 179 2.37 -3.82 -0.88
N PHE A 180 2.34 -2.90 -1.85
CA PHE A 180 1.26 -1.95 -2.02
C PHE A 180 0.34 -2.35 -3.17
N SER A 181 -0.95 -2.05 -3.02
CA SER A 181 -1.88 -2.01 -4.14
C SER A 181 -1.47 -0.90 -5.12
N HIS A 182 -2.05 -0.90 -6.32
CA HIS A 182 -1.84 0.17 -7.30
C HIS A 182 -2.27 1.56 -6.80
N ILE A 183 -3.20 1.65 -5.84
CA ILE A 183 -3.64 2.91 -5.20
C ILE A 183 -2.86 3.27 -3.94
N GLY A 184 -1.90 2.44 -3.49
CA GLY A 184 -1.03 2.73 -2.36
C GLY A 184 -1.50 2.19 -1.01
N LYS A 185 -2.52 1.34 -0.96
CA LYS A 185 -2.86 0.61 0.27
C LYS A 185 -1.83 -0.50 0.52
N VAL A 186 -1.42 -0.71 1.75
CA VAL A 186 -0.58 -1.85 2.12
C VAL A 186 -1.43 -3.12 2.12
N LEU A 187 -1.03 -4.11 1.32
CA LEU A 187 -1.75 -5.38 1.18
C LEU A 187 -1.03 -6.54 1.86
N ALA A 188 0.30 -6.48 1.94
CA ALA A 188 1.12 -7.58 2.42
C ALA A 188 2.55 -7.11 2.73
N PHE A 189 3.40 -8.05 3.16
CA PHE A 189 4.82 -7.81 3.40
C PHE A 189 5.69 -8.93 2.84
N ALA A 190 6.91 -8.57 2.45
CA ALA A 190 8.02 -9.48 2.29
C ALA A 190 9.07 -9.19 3.35
N GLY A 191 9.62 -10.21 4.00
CA GLY A 191 10.64 -10.09 5.03
C GLY A 191 11.94 -10.78 4.62
N ARG A 192 13.05 -10.02 4.54
CA ARG A 192 14.38 -10.56 4.33
C ARG A 192 15.13 -10.65 5.65
N ILE A 193 15.68 -11.82 5.95
CA ILE A 193 16.49 -12.02 7.16
C ILE A 193 17.69 -11.06 7.16
N LEU A 194 17.99 -10.49 8.32
CA LEU A 194 19.09 -9.53 8.47
C LEU A 194 20.42 -10.23 8.78
N ASP A 195 20.39 -11.22 9.65
CA ASP A 195 21.59 -11.91 10.09
C ASP A 195 21.87 -13.16 9.21
N PRO A 196 23.07 -13.28 8.61
CA PRO A 196 23.43 -14.46 7.83
C PRO A 196 23.49 -15.76 8.65
N ASP A 197 23.75 -15.68 9.95
CA ASP A 197 23.80 -16.87 10.81
C ASP A 197 22.40 -17.47 11.03
N ASP A 198 21.37 -16.64 11.00
CA ASP A 198 19.98 -17.08 11.04
C ASP A 198 19.52 -17.72 9.71
N GLU A 199 20.26 -17.50 8.58
CA GLU A 199 19.92 -18.11 7.28
C GLU A 199 20.10 -19.65 7.27
N ARG A 200 20.82 -20.24 8.24
CA ARG A 200 21.03 -21.69 8.32
C ARG A 200 19.76 -22.44 8.69
N ASP A 201 18.91 -21.83 9.53
CA ASP A 201 17.72 -22.47 10.10
C ASP A 201 16.40 -21.86 9.59
N GLN A 202 16.47 -20.76 8.84
CA GLN A 202 15.30 -20.04 8.36
C GLN A 202 15.45 -19.60 6.90
N PRO A 203 14.34 -19.55 6.14
CA PRO A 203 14.38 -19.08 4.76
C PRO A 203 14.82 -17.62 4.69
N LYS A 204 15.73 -17.31 3.74
CA LYS A 204 16.26 -15.97 3.50
C LYS A 204 15.16 -14.93 3.29
N TYR A 205 14.09 -15.29 2.58
CA TYR A 205 12.92 -14.47 2.34
C TYR A 205 11.66 -15.22 2.76
N ILE A 206 10.75 -14.50 3.39
CA ILE A 206 9.37 -14.95 3.63
C ILE A 206 8.42 -13.86 3.13
N ASN A 207 7.27 -14.29 2.62
CA ASN A 207 6.18 -13.39 2.20
C ASN A 207 4.96 -13.62 3.09
N SER A 208 4.04 -12.64 3.08
CA SER A 208 2.69 -12.87 3.59
C SER A 208 2.06 -14.08 2.89
N PRO A 209 1.20 -14.83 3.57
CA PRO A 209 0.31 -15.80 2.94
C PRO A 209 -0.70 -15.09 2.03
N GLU A 210 -1.44 -15.84 1.24
CA GLU A 210 -2.65 -15.36 0.60
C GLU A 210 -3.67 -14.95 1.68
N THR A 211 -4.35 -13.82 1.48
CA THR A 211 -5.38 -13.30 2.39
C THR A 211 -6.53 -12.74 1.58
N GLU A 212 -7.61 -12.34 2.20
CA GLU A 212 -8.73 -11.69 1.51
C GLU A 212 -8.36 -10.40 0.77
N VAL A 213 -7.27 -9.75 1.18
CA VAL A 213 -6.82 -8.48 0.56
C VAL A 213 -5.57 -8.65 -0.30
N TYR A 214 -4.94 -9.82 -0.29
CA TYR A 214 -3.67 -10.06 -0.99
C TYR A 214 -3.66 -11.38 -1.74
N HIS A 215 -3.61 -11.29 -3.07
CA HIS A 215 -3.35 -12.41 -3.97
C HIS A 215 -2.04 -12.15 -4.72
N LYS A 216 -1.01 -12.92 -4.40
CA LYS A 216 0.36 -12.71 -4.90
C LYS A 216 0.46 -12.61 -6.43
N LYS A 217 -0.34 -13.38 -7.15
CA LYS A 217 -0.40 -13.38 -8.63
C LYS A 217 -0.99 -12.11 -9.23
N GLU A 218 -1.71 -11.30 -8.43
CA GLU A 218 -2.44 -10.11 -8.89
C GLU A 218 -1.71 -8.81 -8.53
N VAL A 219 -0.61 -8.89 -7.76
CA VAL A 219 0.10 -7.71 -7.27
C VAL A 219 1.52 -7.66 -7.81
N LEU A 220 1.84 -6.59 -8.52
CA LEU A 220 3.20 -6.29 -8.96
C LEU A 220 3.90 -5.38 -7.95
N TYR A 221 4.99 -5.89 -7.33
CA TYR A 221 5.77 -5.11 -6.38
C TYR A 221 6.32 -3.81 -6.99
N GLY A 222 6.14 -2.70 -6.30
CA GLY A 222 6.65 -1.39 -6.72
C GLY A 222 5.81 -0.69 -7.79
N LEU A 223 4.71 -1.27 -8.26
CA LEU A 223 3.84 -0.65 -9.27
C LEU A 223 3.34 0.73 -8.83
N HIS A 224 2.88 0.86 -7.58
CA HIS A 224 2.43 2.13 -7.03
C HIS A 224 3.51 3.21 -7.11
N GLN A 225 4.75 2.87 -6.72
CA GLN A 225 5.88 3.80 -6.75
C GLN A 225 6.37 4.11 -8.17
N ALA A 226 6.19 3.19 -9.11
CA ALA A 226 6.65 3.32 -10.49
C ALA A 226 5.66 4.06 -11.41
N LYS A 227 4.40 4.23 -11.03
CA LYS A 227 3.34 4.82 -11.86
C LYS A 227 3.75 6.11 -12.59
N GLN A 228 4.44 7.03 -11.89
CA GLN A 228 4.85 8.30 -12.50
C GLN A 228 6.00 8.16 -13.50
N ALA A 229 6.80 7.09 -13.39
CA ALA A 229 7.95 6.84 -14.27
C ALA A 229 7.57 5.97 -15.49
N ILE A 230 6.41 5.28 -15.43
CA ILE A 230 5.88 4.46 -16.54
C ILE A 230 5.08 5.32 -17.52
N ARG A 231 4.66 6.50 -17.13
CA ARG A 231 4.02 7.53 -17.96
C ARG A 231 5.07 8.43 -18.57
#